data_639149696c1b8db8f783b4259c92b132
#
_entry.id   639149696c1b8db8f783b4259c92b132
#
_cell.length_a   1.000
_cell.length_b   1.000
_cell.length_c   1.000
_cell.angle_alpha   90.00
_cell.angle_beta   90.00
_cell.angle_gamma   90.00
#
_symmetry.space_group_name_H-M   'P 1'
#
loop_
_entity.id
_entity.type
_entity.pdbx_description
1 polymer ?
#
loop_
_entity_poly.entity_id
_entity_poly.type
_entity_poly.pdbx_seq_one_letter_code
_entity_poly.pdbx_strand_id
1 'polypeptide(L)'
;MGNKTFAIIKPDAVKAGNTGKIYDRIIQAGFHIMSAKLLKLTDEQARGFYAVHEERPFFGDLIEFMTSGPCMVLALQKLSLIHI
;
A
#
# COMPACT_ATOMS: atom_id res chain seq x y z
N MET A 1 16.22 -9.18 -10.41
CA MET A 1 16.53 -8.46 -10.20
C MET A 1 15.64 -7.58 -9.81
N GLY A 2 15.51 -6.90 -9.35
CA GLY A 2 14.87 -5.87 -8.88
C GLY A 2 13.43 -5.73 -8.96
N ASN A 3 12.66 -6.57 -8.74
CA ASN A 3 11.24 -6.40 -8.87
C ASN A 3 10.64 -5.88 -7.57
N LYS A 4 11.10 -4.69 -7.18
CA LYS A 4 10.62 -4.08 -5.96
C LYS A 4 9.45 -3.15 -6.25
N THR A 5 8.47 -3.13 -5.37
CA THR A 5 7.33 -2.26 -5.52
C THR A 5 6.79 -1.90 -4.14
N PHE A 6 5.92 -0.91 -4.10
CA PHE A 6 5.27 -0.51 -2.87
C PHE A 6 3.78 -0.76 -2.98
N ALA A 7 3.18 -1.03 -1.85
CA ALA A 7 1.74 -1.20 -1.76
C ALA A 7 1.26 -0.56 -0.47
N ILE A 8 -0.01 -0.21 -0.45
CA ILE A 8 -0.62 0.36 0.74
C ILE A 8 -1.87 -0.44 1.07
N ILE A 9 -1.97 -0.84 2.31
CA ILE A 9 -3.24 -1.34 2.84
C ILE A 9 -3.99 -0.12 3.35
N LYS A 10 -5.12 0.17 2.73
CA LYS A 10 -5.84 1.40 2.95
C LYS A 10 -6.42 1.49 4.36
N PRO A 11 -6.71 2.71 4.84
CA PRO A 11 -7.18 2.88 6.22
C PRO A 11 -8.44 2.08 6.53
N ASP A 12 -9.37 1.94 5.60
CA ASP A 12 -10.59 1.19 5.85
C ASP A 12 -10.29 -0.29 6.08
N ALA A 13 -9.36 -0.86 5.32
CA ALA A 13 -9.00 -2.26 5.49
C ALA A 13 -8.24 -2.48 6.78
N VAL A 14 -7.39 -1.53 7.16
CA VAL A 14 -6.69 -1.61 8.44
C VAL A 14 -7.69 -1.55 9.59
N LYS A 15 -8.61 -0.61 9.51
CA LYS A 15 -9.61 -0.44 10.56
C LYS A 15 -10.52 -1.67 10.68
N ALA A 16 -10.82 -2.30 9.56
CA ALA A 16 -11.66 -3.50 9.54
C ALA A 16 -10.94 -4.75 10.01
N GLY A 17 -9.64 -4.65 10.26
CA GLY A 17 -8.88 -5.79 10.75
C GLY A 17 -8.48 -6.76 9.65
N ASN A 18 -8.45 -6.31 8.40
CA ASN A 18 -8.14 -7.19 7.28
C ASN A 18 -6.65 -7.23 6.94
N THR A 19 -5.82 -6.57 7.74
CA THR A 19 -4.39 -6.49 7.45
C THR A 19 -3.76 -7.85 7.29
N GLY A 20 -4.08 -8.78 8.20
CA GLY A 20 -3.49 -10.11 8.14
C GLY A 20 -3.89 -10.89 6.91
N LYS A 21 -5.14 -10.76 6.49
CA LYS A 21 -5.62 -11.45 5.30
C LYS A 21 -4.95 -10.92 4.05
N ILE A 22 -4.79 -9.61 3.96
CA ILE A 22 -4.14 -8.99 2.81
C ILE A 22 -2.66 -9.38 2.78
N TYR A 23 -2.02 -9.38 3.95
CA TYR A 23 -0.64 -9.79 4.09
C TYR A 23 -0.46 -11.22 3.55
N ASP A 24 -1.32 -12.10 3.98
CA ASP A 24 -1.24 -13.51 3.57
C ASP A 24 -1.42 -13.64 2.06
N ARG A 25 -2.35 -12.90 1.49
CA ARG A 25 -2.56 -12.94 0.05
C ARG A 25 -1.35 -12.45 -0.73
N ILE A 26 -0.68 -11.44 -0.22
CA ILE A 26 0.52 -10.91 -0.86
C ILE A 26 1.61 -11.97 -0.86
N ILE A 27 1.79 -12.65 0.25
CA ILE A 27 2.80 -13.70 0.35
C ILE A 27 2.45 -14.85 -0.59
N GLN A 28 1.19 -15.23 -0.65
CA GLN A 28 0.79 -16.33 -1.50
C GLN A 28 0.87 -15.98 -2.98
N ALA A 29 0.83 -14.71 -3.32
CA ALA A 29 1.01 -14.28 -4.69
C ALA A 29 2.47 -14.26 -5.13
N GLY A 30 3.39 -14.66 -4.26
CA GLY A 30 4.80 -14.75 -4.62
C GLY A 30 5.62 -13.54 -4.30
N PHE A 31 5.12 -12.67 -3.40
CA PHE A 31 5.89 -11.51 -2.99
C PHE A 31 6.52 -11.74 -1.63
N HIS A 32 7.71 -11.19 -1.47
CA HIS A 32 8.39 -11.14 -0.18
C HIS A 32 8.15 -9.75 0.40
N ILE A 33 7.69 -9.69 1.62
CA ILE A 33 7.45 -8.41 2.29
C ILE A 33 8.74 -8.00 2.96
N MET A 34 9.37 -6.98 2.41
CA MET A 34 10.65 -6.52 2.89
C MET A 34 10.51 -5.61 4.09
N SER A 35 9.48 -4.81 4.13
CA SER A 35 9.18 -4.01 5.30
C SER A 35 7.71 -3.66 5.29
N ALA A 36 7.19 -3.36 6.47
CA ALA A 36 5.80 -2.97 6.65
C ALA A 36 5.76 -1.95 7.77
N LYS A 37 5.10 -0.82 7.50
CA LYS A 37 4.97 0.23 8.51
C LYS A 37 3.54 0.67 8.61
N LEU A 38 3.01 0.64 9.82
CA LEU A 38 1.70 1.18 10.10
C LEU A 38 1.89 2.65 10.45
N LEU A 39 1.30 3.53 9.67
CA LEU A 39 1.46 4.96 9.92
C LEU A 39 0.26 5.71 9.37
N LYS A 40 0.07 6.93 9.87
CA LYS A 40 -0.95 7.81 9.35
C LYS A 40 -0.27 8.78 8.39
N LEU A 41 -0.69 8.75 7.13
CA LEU A 41 -0.10 9.63 6.13
C LEU A 41 -0.44 11.08 6.42
N THR A 42 0.52 11.97 6.20
CA THR A 42 0.22 13.40 6.18
C THR A 42 -0.40 13.73 4.83
N ASP A 43 -1.03 14.89 4.77
CA ASP A 43 -1.60 15.37 3.51
C ASP A 43 -0.53 15.41 2.42
N GLU A 44 0.63 15.91 2.75
CA GLU A 44 1.72 16.03 1.81
C GLU A 44 2.19 14.66 1.31
N GLN A 45 2.32 13.69 2.19
CA GLN A 45 2.73 12.34 1.82
C GLN A 45 1.71 11.68 0.91
N ALA A 46 0.42 11.85 1.22
CA ALA A 46 -0.64 11.26 0.41
C ALA A 46 -0.67 11.89 -0.98
N ARG A 47 -0.51 13.20 -1.05
CA ARG A 47 -0.49 13.88 -2.35
C ARG A 47 0.69 13.44 -3.19
N GLY A 48 1.85 13.25 -2.58
CA GLY A 48 3.00 12.76 -3.31
C GLY A 48 2.82 11.33 -3.79
N PHE A 49 2.24 10.48 -2.95
CA PHE A 49 2.04 9.09 -3.30
C PHE A 49 1.08 8.93 -4.49
N TYR A 50 0.04 9.77 -4.53
CA TYR A 50 -0.97 9.66 -5.57
C TYR A 50 -0.87 10.77 -6.61
N ALA A 51 0.32 11.32 -6.80
CA ALA A 51 0.52 12.45 -7.69
C ALA A 51 0.07 12.17 -9.12
N VAL A 52 0.14 10.91 -9.56
CA VAL A 52 -0.30 10.55 -10.91
C VAL A 52 -1.78 10.80 -11.12
N HIS A 53 -2.54 10.94 -10.05
CA HIS A 53 -3.99 11.18 -10.13
C HIS A 53 -4.35 12.61 -9.81
N GLU A 54 -3.37 13.50 -9.75
CA GLU A 54 -3.55 14.86 -9.28
C GLU A 54 -4.64 15.62 -10.02
N GLU A 55 -4.80 15.37 -11.30
CA GLU A 55 -5.79 16.08 -12.10
C GLU A 55 -7.15 15.39 -12.16
N ARG A 56 -7.30 14.30 -11.46
CA ARG A 56 -8.57 13.58 -11.47
C ARG A 56 -9.57 14.24 -10.53
N PRO A 57 -10.85 14.23 -10.89
CA PRO A 57 -11.87 14.87 -10.04
C PRO A 57 -11.94 14.27 -8.64
N PHE A 58 -11.57 12.99 -8.49
CA PHE A 58 -11.64 12.32 -7.20
C PHE A 58 -10.40 12.53 -6.33
N PHE A 59 -9.41 13.31 -6.80
CA PHE A 59 -8.15 13.40 -6.10
C PHE A 59 -8.31 13.90 -4.66
N GLY A 60 -9.08 14.96 -4.48
CA GLY A 60 -9.30 15.51 -3.14
C GLY A 60 -9.92 14.51 -2.18
N ASP A 61 -10.92 13.78 -2.67
CA ASP A 61 -11.59 12.76 -1.85
C ASP A 61 -10.64 11.62 -1.52
N LEU A 62 -9.79 11.23 -2.48
CA LEU A 62 -8.81 10.19 -2.26
C LEU A 62 -7.82 10.59 -1.17
N ILE A 63 -7.32 11.83 -1.22
CA ILE A 63 -6.37 12.30 -0.22
C ILE A 63 -7.03 12.35 1.16
N GLU A 64 -8.25 12.82 1.24
CA GLU A 64 -8.97 12.86 2.49
C GLU A 64 -9.15 11.46 3.07
N PHE A 65 -9.51 10.51 2.21
CA PHE A 65 -9.69 9.13 2.63
C PHE A 65 -8.37 8.53 3.12
N MET A 66 -7.30 8.73 2.38
CA MET A 66 -6.01 8.12 2.71
C MET A 66 -5.37 8.72 3.96
N THR A 67 -5.81 9.91 4.36
CA THR A 67 -5.29 10.53 5.59
C THR A 67 -6.25 10.40 6.76
N SER A 68 -7.36 9.69 6.57
CA SER A 68 -8.40 9.60 7.60
C SER A 68 -8.04 8.69 8.76
N GLY A 69 -7.05 7.82 8.59
CA GLY A 69 -6.64 6.91 9.64
C GLY A 69 -5.35 6.21 9.26
N PRO A 70 -4.86 5.31 10.12
CA PRO A 70 -3.62 4.61 9.84
C PRO A 70 -3.75 3.69 8.62
N CYS A 71 -2.70 3.61 7.84
CA CYS A 71 -2.60 2.65 6.76
C CYS A 71 -1.29 1.90 6.91
N MET A 72 -1.18 0.77 6.21
CA MET A 72 0.04 -0.02 6.25
C MET A 72 0.77 0.14 4.93
N VAL A 73 1.98 0.68 4.97
CA VAL A 73 2.81 0.85 3.78
C VAL A 73 3.76 -0.32 3.72
N LEU A 74 3.78 -0.99 2.57
CA LEU A 74 4.57 -2.20 2.39
C LEU A 74 5.60 -1.99 1.29
N ALA A 75 6.81 -2.48 1.53
CA ALA A 75 7.82 -2.60 0.49
C ALA A 75 7.90 -4.06 0.11
N LEU A 76 7.66 -4.36 -1.15
CA LEU A 76 7.54 -5.72 -1.63
C LEU A 76 8.61 -6.02 -2.66
N GLN A 77 8.98 -7.29 -2.73
CA GLN A 77 9.87 -7.76 -3.78
C GLN A 77 9.25 -9.02 -4.38
N LYS A 78 9.06 -9.01 -5.67
CA LYS A 78 8.52 -10.19 -6.34
C LYS A 78 9.56 -11.28 -6.36
N LEU A 79 9.20 -12.43 -5.86
CA LEU A 79 10.11 -13.57 -5.88
C LEU A 79 10.21 -14.12 -7.30
N SER A 80 11.40 -14.53 -7.61
CA SER A 80 11.61 -15.09 -8.90
C SER A 80 10.94 -16.41 -9.02
N LEU A 81 10.42 -16.64 -10.06
CA LEU A 81 9.86 -17.70 -10.10
C LEU A 81 10.23 -18.60 -10.94
N ILE A 82 10.88 -18.67 -11.23
CA ILE A 82 11.32 -19.46 -12.04
C ILE A 82 11.36 -20.60 -11.70
N HIS A 83 11.23 -20.96 -11.35
CA HIS A 83 11.30 -21.85 -11.02
C HIS A 83 10.95 -22.74 -11.28
N ILE A 84 11.12 -23.06 -11.66
CA ILE A 84 10.84 -23.87 -11.91
C ILE A 84 10.55 -24.33 -11.97
#